data_b91680bbfefbe920c7cca218ae1cf62f
#
_entry.id   b91680bbfefbe920c7cca218ae1cf62f
#
_cell.length_a   1.000
_cell.length_b   1.000
_cell.length_c   1.000
_cell.angle_alpha   90.00
_cell.angle_beta   90.00
_cell.angle_gamma   90.00
#
_symmetry.space_group_name_H-M   'P 1'
#
loop_
_entity.id
_entity.type
_entity.pdbx_description
1 polymer ?
#
loop_
_entity_poly.entity_id
_entity_poly.type
_entity_poly.pdbx_seq_one_letter_code
_entity_poly.pdbx_strand_id
1 'polypeptide(L)'
;MPQEPIKKQRPKRCSAAEKAFRVQRFSRMIANGATRSDLAQYAAQEWGVKIRQVDEYVAEARQFLQEDYNLDRQAFAAVLLAQLNIVHKKSIEQNNLSVTLGAINTAAKIAKIYD
;
A
#
# COMPACT_ATOMS: atom_id res chain seq x y z
N MET A 1 41.58 -18.07 29.75
CA MET A 1 40.22 -17.85 30.29
C MET A 1 39.27 -18.57 29.40
N PRO A 2 38.50 -19.51 29.95
CA PRO A 2 37.46 -20.09 29.15
C PRO A 2 36.49 -18.97 28.79
N GLN A 3 36.37 -18.69 27.51
CA GLN A 3 35.28 -17.87 27.03
C GLN A 3 33.99 -18.54 27.49
N GLU A 4 33.23 -17.80 28.26
CA GLU A 4 31.87 -18.22 28.56
C GLU A 4 31.21 -18.58 27.22
N PRO A 5 30.53 -19.76 27.12
CA PRO A 5 29.80 -20.07 25.93
C PRO A 5 28.91 -18.88 25.64
N ILE A 6 29.04 -18.33 24.46
CA ILE A 6 28.14 -17.30 23.97
C ILE A 6 26.75 -17.85 24.22
N LYS A 7 26.15 -17.42 25.33
CA LYS A 7 24.74 -17.69 25.57
C LYS A 7 24.03 -17.27 24.30
N LYS A 8 23.41 -18.19 23.61
CA LYS A 8 22.51 -17.85 22.53
C LYS A 8 21.57 -16.82 23.10
N GLN A 9 21.93 -15.56 22.92
CA GLN A 9 21.03 -14.48 23.27
C GLN A 9 19.78 -14.72 22.46
N ARG A 10 18.66 -14.86 23.15
CA ARG A 10 17.37 -14.78 22.48
C ARG A 10 17.44 -13.53 21.61
N PRO A 11 17.13 -13.62 20.31
CA PRO A 11 17.13 -12.43 19.47
C PRO A 11 16.29 -11.39 20.20
N LYS A 12 16.92 -10.27 20.52
CA LYS A 12 16.19 -9.14 21.10
C LYS A 12 15.03 -8.86 20.16
N ARG A 13 13.83 -8.79 20.73
CA ARG A 13 12.70 -8.28 19.97
C ARG A 13 13.11 -6.96 19.38
N CYS A 14 12.95 -6.79 18.06
CA CYS A 14 13.23 -5.53 17.42
C CYS A 14 12.34 -4.44 18.04
N SER A 15 12.86 -3.25 18.15
CA SER A 15 12.08 -2.09 18.57
C SER A 15 10.93 -1.83 17.58
N ALA A 16 9.90 -1.10 18.01
CA ALA A 16 8.81 -0.69 17.16
C ALA A 16 9.31 0.08 15.93
N ALA A 17 10.34 0.91 16.08
CA ALA A 17 10.95 1.65 14.98
C ALA A 17 11.64 0.71 13.98
N GLU A 18 12.36 -0.29 14.45
CA GLU A 18 13.00 -1.29 13.59
C GLU A 18 11.96 -2.12 12.84
N LYS A 19 10.89 -2.52 13.52
CA LYS A 19 9.79 -3.25 12.89
C LYS A 19 9.13 -2.42 11.78
N ALA A 20 8.84 -1.16 12.05
CA ALA A 20 8.28 -0.24 11.06
C ALA A 20 9.20 -0.09 9.84
N PHE A 21 10.49 0.03 10.06
CA PHE A 21 11.50 0.10 8.99
C PHE A 21 11.50 -1.18 8.14
N ARG A 22 11.46 -2.34 8.78
CA ARG A 22 11.46 -3.65 8.10
C ARG A 22 10.19 -3.84 7.27
N VAL A 23 9.03 -3.50 7.81
CA VAL A 23 7.75 -3.54 7.11
C VAL A 23 7.76 -2.61 5.90
N GLN A 24 8.27 -1.40 6.05
CA GLN A 24 8.40 -0.44 4.96
C GLN A 24 9.35 -0.97 3.86
N ARG A 25 10.45 -1.57 4.25
CA ARG A 25 11.40 -2.20 3.31
C ARG A 25 10.73 -3.32 2.53
N PHE A 26 9.96 -4.17 3.20
CA PHE A 26 9.20 -5.23 2.57
C PHE A 26 8.15 -4.69 1.61
N SER A 27 7.48 -3.59 1.98
CA SER A 27 6.49 -2.94 1.11
C SER A 27 7.11 -2.54 -0.22
N ARG A 28 8.29 -1.95 -0.20
CA ARG A 28 9.02 -1.56 -1.42
C ARG A 28 9.42 -2.77 -2.25
N MET A 29 9.91 -3.82 -1.60
CA MET A 29 10.31 -5.05 -2.30
C MET A 29 9.11 -5.74 -2.96
N ILE A 30 7.97 -5.81 -2.26
CA ILE A 30 6.72 -6.37 -2.78
C ILE A 30 6.23 -5.54 -3.97
N ALA A 31 6.25 -4.22 -3.87
CA ALA A 31 5.88 -3.32 -4.96
C ALA A 31 6.76 -3.52 -6.20
N ASN A 32 8.01 -3.94 -6.01
CA ASN A 32 8.96 -4.23 -7.08
C ASN A 32 8.92 -5.70 -7.55
N GLY A 33 7.94 -6.48 -7.08
CA GLY A 33 7.72 -7.84 -7.56
C GLY A 33 8.42 -8.94 -6.78
N ALA A 34 8.95 -8.66 -5.57
CA ALA A 34 9.60 -9.67 -4.75
C ALA A 34 8.60 -10.76 -4.32
N THR A 35 9.04 -12.02 -4.38
CA THR A 35 8.27 -13.16 -3.91
C THR A 35 8.47 -13.39 -2.41
N ARG A 36 7.63 -14.23 -1.80
CA ARG A 36 7.81 -14.64 -0.40
C ARG A 36 9.21 -15.25 -0.17
N SER A 37 9.69 -16.03 -1.11
CA SER A 37 11.02 -16.63 -1.05
C SER A 37 12.12 -15.56 -1.04
N ASP A 38 12.00 -14.55 -1.88
CA ASP A 38 12.95 -13.42 -1.92
C ASP A 38 12.96 -12.67 -0.60
N LEU A 39 11.81 -12.41 -0.03
CA LEU A 39 11.67 -11.71 1.25
C LEU A 39 12.26 -12.53 2.40
N ALA A 40 12.00 -13.83 2.42
CA ALA A 40 12.54 -14.73 3.43
C ALA A 40 14.06 -14.80 3.38
N GLN A 41 14.62 -14.89 2.19
CA GLN A 41 16.08 -14.91 1.98
C GLN A 41 16.72 -13.59 2.42
N TYR A 42 16.15 -12.48 2.02
CA TYR A 42 16.63 -11.15 2.41
C TYR A 42 16.60 -10.97 3.92
N ALA A 43 15.48 -11.31 4.56
CA ALA A 43 15.31 -11.15 6.00
C ALA A 43 16.25 -12.04 6.80
N ALA A 44 16.50 -13.27 6.33
CA ALA A 44 17.45 -14.19 6.97
C ALA A 44 18.88 -13.64 6.89
N GLN A 45 19.27 -13.09 5.75
CA GLN A 45 20.62 -12.56 5.53
C GLN A 45 20.85 -11.23 6.27
N GLU A 46 19.88 -10.32 6.21
CA GLU A 46 20.05 -8.96 6.73
C GLU A 46 19.68 -8.82 8.20
N TRP A 47 18.65 -9.57 8.64
CA TRP A 47 18.07 -9.40 9.98
C TRP A 47 18.12 -10.66 10.83
N GLY A 48 18.48 -11.80 10.25
CA GLY A 48 18.54 -13.07 10.98
C GLY A 48 17.18 -13.54 11.50
N VAL A 49 16.07 -13.11 10.91
CA VAL A 49 14.73 -13.48 11.35
C VAL A 49 14.24 -14.77 10.69
N LYS A 50 13.38 -15.49 11.42
CA LYS A 50 12.80 -16.75 10.97
C LYS A 50 11.58 -16.49 10.09
N ILE A 51 11.17 -17.53 9.35
CA ILE A 51 10.07 -17.46 8.39
C ILE A 51 8.76 -16.99 9.02
N ARG A 52 8.48 -17.35 10.26
CA ARG A 52 7.29 -16.89 10.98
C ARG A 52 7.21 -15.38 11.08
N GLN A 53 8.35 -14.75 11.38
CA GLN A 53 8.44 -13.30 11.48
C GLN A 53 8.39 -12.63 10.11
N VAL A 54 8.93 -13.29 9.08
CA VAL A 54 8.80 -12.87 7.69
C VAL A 54 7.32 -12.78 7.30
N ASP A 55 6.54 -13.80 7.63
CA ASP A 55 5.11 -13.82 7.30
C ASP A 55 4.32 -12.71 8.01
N GLU A 56 4.68 -12.38 9.26
CA GLU A 56 4.10 -11.24 9.96
C GLU A 56 4.41 -9.92 9.26
N TYR A 57 5.65 -9.72 8.87
CA TYR A 57 6.07 -8.50 8.15
C TYR A 57 5.41 -8.40 6.77
N VAL A 58 5.24 -9.52 6.07
CA VAL A 58 4.55 -9.55 4.79
C VAL A 58 3.09 -9.15 4.94
N ALA A 59 2.40 -9.66 5.97
CA ALA A 59 1.01 -9.31 6.23
C ALA A 59 0.84 -7.81 6.49
N GLU A 60 1.71 -7.25 7.34
CA GLU A 60 1.68 -5.81 7.65
C GLU A 60 2.07 -4.96 6.43
N ALA A 61 3.05 -5.39 5.64
CA ALA A 61 3.47 -4.70 4.42
C ALA A 61 2.34 -4.66 3.38
N ARG A 62 1.61 -5.75 3.21
CA ARG A 62 0.46 -5.82 2.31
C ARG A 62 -0.67 -4.90 2.76
N GLN A 63 -0.93 -4.86 4.05
CA GLN A 63 -1.93 -3.95 4.62
C GLN A 63 -1.53 -2.49 4.37
N PHE A 64 -0.27 -2.14 4.61
CA PHE A 64 0.26 -0.81 4.36
C PHE A 64 0.11 -0.40 2.88
N LEU A 65 0.46 -1.29 1.95
CA LEU A 65 0.32 -1.04 0.52
C LEU A 65 -1.14 -0.86 0.11
N GLN A 66 -2.04 -1.64 0.69
CA GLN A 66 -3.47 -1.53 0.41
C GLN A 66 -4.04 -0.20 0.89
N GLU A 67 -3.69 0.24 2.08
CA GLU A 67 -4.10 1.52 2.64
C GLU A 67 -3.57 2.69 1.80
N ASP A 68 -2.30 2.64 1.43
CA ASP A 68 -1.65 3.64 0.57
C ASP A 68 -2.32 3.70 -0.80
N TYR A 69 -2.55 2.56 -1.42
CA TYR A 69 -3.26 2.46 -2.69
C TYR A 69 -4.68 3.02 -2.60
N ASN A 70 -5.41 2.74 -1.53
CA ASN A 70 -6.76 3.25 -1.32
C ASN A 70 -6.77 4.78 -1.17
N LEU A 71 -5.80 5.35 -0.48
CA LEU A 71 -5.64 6.80 -0.37
C LEU A 71 -5.36 7.44 -1.73
N ASP A 72 -4.46 6.85 -2.52
CA ASP A 72 -4.13 7.33 -3.86
C ASP A 72 -5.34 7.25 -4.80
N ARG A 73 -6.11 6.18 -4.71
CA ARG A 73 -7.34 6.01 -5.49
C ARG A 73 -8.38 7.05 -5.12
N GLN A 74 -8.57 7.33 -3.83
CA GLN A 74 -9.51 8.34 -3.37
C GLN A 74 -9.12 9.74 -3.87
N ALA A 75 -7.85 10.08 -3.79
CA ALA A 75 -7.33 11.35 -4.29
C ALA A 75 -7.53 11.48 -5.80
N PHE A 76 -7.24 10.42 -6.55
CA PHE A 76 -7.44 10.39 -8.01
C PHE A 76 -8.92 10.50 -8.37
N ALA A 77 -9.81 9.81 -7.66
CA ALA A 77 -11.25 9.90 -7.86
C ALA A 77 -11.76 11.32 -7.60
N ALA A 78 -11.27 11.98 -6.57
CA ALA A 78 -11.63 13.37 -6.27
C ALA A 78 -11.25 14.32 -7.42
N VAL A 79 -10.06 14.14 -8.01
CA VAL A 79 -9.61 14.91 -9.17
C VAL A 79 -10.50 14.67 -10.38
N LEU A 80 -10.83 13.41 -10.66
CA LEU A 80 -11.73 13.04 -11.77
C LEU A 80 -13.12 13.64 -11.60
N LEU A 81 -13.67 13.58 -10.38
CA LEU A 81 -14.98 14.16 -10.08
C LEU A 81 -14.98 15.68 -10.28
N ALA A 82 -13.89 16.36 -9.88
CA ALA A 82 -13.73 17.79 -10.09
C ALA A 82 -13.70 18.14 -11.59
N GLN A 83 -12.97 17.37 -12.40
CA GLN A 83 -12.90 17.55 -13.85
C GLN A 83 -14.26 17.29 -14.50
N LEU A 84 -14.98 16.25 -14.08
CA LEU A 84 -16.32 15.93 -14.56
C LEU A 84 -17.31 17.04 -14.22
N ASN A 85 -17.19 17.68 -13.06
CA ASN A 85 -18.02 18.80 -12.69
C ASN A 85 -17.85 19.99 -13.64
N ILE A 86 -16.61 20.26 -14.09
CA ILE A 86 -16.33 21.31 -15.07
C ILE A 86 -16.98 20.97 -16.41
N VAL A 87 -16.86 19.72 -16.88
CA VAL A 87 -17.48 19.24 -18.13
C VAL A 87 -19.00 19.34 -18.05
N HIS A 88 -19.56 18.91 -16.94
CA HIS A 88 -21.00 18.99 -16.68
C HIS A 88 -21.51 20.44 -16.78
N LYS A 89 -20.85 21.38 -16.10
CA LYS A 89 -21.21 22.78 -16.13
C LYS A 89 -21.14 23.37 -17.55
N LYS A 90 -20.06 23.11 -18.27
CA LYS A 90 -19.91 23.58 -19.65
C LYS A 90 -20.93 22.97 -20.58
N SER A 91 -21.26 21.69 -20.42
CA SER A 91 -22.24 21.00 -21.26
C SER A 91 -23.65 21.55 -21.07
N ILE A 92 -24.02 21.95 -19.85
CA ILE A 92 -25.29 22.63 -19.56
C ILE A 92 -25.32 24.00 -20.26
N GLU A 93 -24.27 24.79 -20.18
CA GLU A 93 -24.15 26.09 -20.83
C GLU A 93 -24.31 25.98 -22.35
N GLN A 94 -23.81 24.87 -22.95
CA GLN A 94 -23.88 24.63 -24.39
C GLN A 94 -25.14 23.85 -24.82
N ASN A 95 -26.04 23.52 -23.90
CA ASN A 95 -27.22 22.68 -24.12
C ASN A 95 -26.88 21.31 -24.71
N ASN A 96 -25.73 20.75 -24.37
CA ASN A 96 -25.34 19.42 -24.84
C ASN A 96 -25.78 18.36 -23.84
N LEU A 97 -27.04 17.91 -23.94
CA LEU A 97 -27.65 16.99 -23.00
C LEU A 97 -26.98 15.61 -22.99
N SER A 98 -26.48 15.15 -24.12
CA SER A 98 -25.76 13.87 -24.19
C SER A 98 -24.50 13.88 -23.37
N VAL A 99 -23.70 14.94 -23.44
CA VAL A 99 -22.47 15.08 -22.65
C VAL A 99 -22.82 15.26 -21.17
N THR A 100 -23.86 16.02 -20.85
CA THR A 100 -24.33 16.21 -19.48
C THR A 100 -24.72 14.86 -18.84
N LEU A 101 -25.49 14.05 -19.54
CA LEU A 101 -25.92 12.74 -19.07
C LEU A 101 -24.72 11.78 -18.91
N GLY A 102 -23.79 11.81 -19.86
CA GLY A 102 -22.57 11.01 -19.81
C GLY A 102 -21.70 11.37 -18.60
N ALA A 103 -21.54 12.65 -18.31
CA ALA A 103 -20.78 13.12 -17.13
C ALA A 103 -21.46 12.70 -15.82
N ILE A 104 -22.77 12.78 -15.71
CA ILE A 104 -23.52 12.34 -14.53
C ILE A 104 -23.34 10.83 -14.33
N ASN A 105 -23.49 10.03 -15.37
CA ASN A 105 -23.33 8.58 -15.30
C ASN A 105 -21.93 8.18 -14.90
N THR A 106 -20.92 8.85 -15.43
CA THR A 106 -19.51 8.58 -15.10
C THR A 106 -19.22 8.95 -13.64
N ALA A 107 -19.72 10.11 -13.18
CA ALA A 107 -19.58 10.53 -11.79
C ALA A 107 -20.24 9.54 -10.82
N ALA A 108 -21.41 9.04 -11.15
CA ALA A 108 -22.12 8.04 -10.35
C ALA A 108 -21.33 6.73 -10.25
N LYS A 109 -20.70 6.27 -11.32
CA LYS A 109 -19.84 5.08 -11.32
C LYS A 109 -18.60 5.26 -10.46
N ILE A 110 -17.96 6.42 -10.54
CA ILE A 110 -16.79 6.73 -9.72
C ILE A 110 -17.17 6.78 -8.25
N ALA A 111 -18.28 7.44 -7.89
CA ALA A 111 -18.77 7.52 -6.53
C ALA A 111 -19.12 6.14 -5.95
N LYS A 112 -19.72 5.26 -6.74
CA LYS A 112 -20.11 3.90 -6.34
C LYS A 112 -18.93 3.02 -5.97
N ILE A 113 -17.79 3.22 -6.58
CA ILE A 113 -16.56 2.45 -6.31
C ILE A 113 -16.03 2.75 -4.89
N TYR A 114 -16.36 3.91 -4.32
CA TYR A 114 -15.80 4.40 -3.07
C TYR A 114 -16.79 4.50 -1.90
N ASP A 115 -17.99 4.04 -2.09
CA ASP A 115 -18.97 3.91 -0.99
C ASP A 115 -18.73 2.62 -0.19
#